data_9049cf81764d6fa0b484a20351b04dde
#
_entry.id   9049cf81764d6fa0b484a20351b04dde
#
_cell.length_a   1.000
_cell.length_b   1.000
_cell.length_c   1.000
_cell.angle_alpha   90.00
_cell.angle_beta   90.00
_cell.angle_gamma   90.00
#
_symmetry.space_group_name_H-M   'P 1'
#
loop_
_entity.id
_entity.type
_entity.pdbx_description
1 polymer ?
#
loop_
_entity_poly.entity_id
_entity_poly.type
_entity_poly.pdbx_seq_one_letter_code
_entity_poly.pdbx_strand_id
1 'polypeptide(L)'
;MENTETSDEFLYKMSSTLRKGLAEVQAKVNALYRVEELEEYIGVKDSPIEYIQAALAPLIGQVSDFQDYGETVTSRMTLNLEEVDVYAMLDSVMTIADQLLEQKSGVTLEEEIAEELPIIEADPLRLTQALLNLIHNAVKFTDKGFITVHIELEPENILFEVRDTGIGIAEENHELVFQPFQTILADKDDPRLGFGLGLKIVEHIVDLHDGESWFESEPGVGSSFFFTIPL
;
A
#
# COMPACT_ATOMS: atom_id res chain seq x y z
N MET A 1 -1.59 -22.99 21.14
CA MET A 1 -1.98 -21.87 22.02
C MET A 1 -1.57 -20.50 21.45
N GLU A 2 -0.48 -20.41 20.65
CA GLU A 2 -0.07 -19.15 19.98
C GLU A 2 -1.07 -18.60 18.94
N ASN A 3 -1.84 -19.49 18.27
CA ASN A 3 -2.78 -19.05 17.22
C ASN A 3 -4.05 -18.34 17.73
N THR A 4 -4.38 -18.43 19.01
CA THR A 4 -5.61 -17.84 19.56
C THR A 4 -5.38 -16.40 20.02
N GLU A 5 -4.22 -16.10 20.60
CA GLU A 5 -3.87 -14.73 21.02
C GLU A 5 -3.70 -13.79 19.81
N THR A 6 -3.06 -14.27 18.73
CA THR A 6 -2.95 -13.52 17.47
C THR A 6 -4.29 -13.24 16.82
N SER A 7 -5.24 -14.18 16.89
CA SER A 7 -6.59 -14.01 16.32
C SER A 7 -7.43 -12.98 17.10
N ASP A 8 -7.35 -12.98 18.42
CA ASP A 8 -8.11 -12.05 19.27
C ASP A 8 -7.52 -10.62 19.19
N GLU A 9 -6.21 -10.48 19.10
CA GLU A 9 -5.55 -9.19 18.88
C GLU A 9 -5.87 -8.64 17.48
N PHE A 10 -5.92 -9.50 16.47
CA PHE A 10 -6.38 -9.18 15.13
C PHE A 10 -7.80 -8.62 15.12
N LEU A 11 -8.75 -9.38 15.69
CA LEU A 11 -10.15 -8.97 15.76
C LEU A 11 -10.34 -7.67 16.54
N TYR A 12 -9.56 -7.46 17.59
CA TYR A 12 -9.59 -6.23 18.37
C TYR A 12 -9.08 -5.03 17.56
N LYS A 13 -7.91 -5.14 16.91
CA LYS A 13 -7.34 -4.08 16.06
C LYS A 13 -8.28 -3.76 14.90
N MET A 14 -8.80 -4.78 14.22
CA MET A 14 -9.81 -4.65 13.16
C MET A 14 -11.04 -3.87 13.65
N SER A 15 -11.67 -4.34 14.72
CA SER A 15 -12.87 -3.71 15.29
C SER A 15 -12.62 -2.26 15.72
N SER A 16 -11.48 -1.99 16.32
CA SER A 16 -11.09 -0.64 16.78
C SER A 16 -10.93 0.32 15.61
N THR A 17 -10.20 -0.08 14.57
CA THR A 17 -9.91 0.79 13.43
C THR A 17 -11.12 0.98 12.52
N LEU A 18 -11.90 -0.06 12.23
CA LEU A 18 -13.16 0.08 11.52
C LEU A 18 -14.11 1.03 12.25
N ARG A 19 -14.16 0.96 13.59
CA ARG A 19 -14.99 1.84 14.40
C ARG A 19 -14.53 3.29 14.35
N LYS A 20 -13.19 3.53 14.40
CA LYS A 20 -12.59 4.88 14.25
C LYS A 20 -12.91 5.46 12.88
N GLY A 21 -12.70 4.70 11.80
CA GLY A 21 -12.98 5.14 10.44
C GLY A 21 -14.48 5.38 10.18
N LEU A 22 -15.37 4.50 10.65
CA LEU A 22 -16.81 4.72 10.56
C LEU A 22 -17.26 5.97 11.32
N ALA A 23 -16.67 6.24 12.49
CA ALA A 23 -16.94 7.46 13.24
C ALA A 23 -16.50 8.73 12.49
N GLU A 24 -15.38 8.66 11.78
CA GLU A 24 -14.90 9.76 10.94
C GLU A 24 -15.83 10.01 9.74
N VAL A 25 -16.25 8.97 9.02
CA VAL A 25 -17.25 9.08 7.95
C VAL A 25 -18.57 9.64 8.50
N GLN A 26 -19.03 9.14 9.63
CA GLN A 26 -20.25 9.63 10.26
C GLN A 26 -20.15 11.12 10.63
N ALA A 27 -18.98 11.56 11.13
CA ALA A 27 -18.73 12.97 11.44
C ALA A 27 -18.76 13.84 10.16
N LYS A 28 -18.15 13.38 9.06
CA LYS A 28 -18.16 14.06 7.77
C LYS A 28 -19.57 14.11 7.16
N VAL A 29 -20.33 13.00 7.21
CA VAL A 29 -21.73 12.97 6.78
C VAL A 29 -22.60 13.90 7.63
N ASN A 30 -22.42 13.91 8.95
CA ASN A 30 -23.17 14.81 9.84
C ASN A 30 -22.81 16.28 9.60
N ALA A 31 -21.57 16.58 9.22
CA ALA A 31 -21.18 17.94 8.80
C ALA A 31 -21.93 18.38 7.54
N LEU A 32 -22.15 17.46 6.59
CA LEU A 32 -22.97 17.71 5.39
C LEU A 32 -24.46 17.97 5.69
N TYR A 33 -25.01 17.37 6.74
CA TYR A 33 -26.41 17.63 7.14
C TYR A 33 -26.64 18.98 7.83
N ARG A 34 -25.60 19.66 8.32
CA ARG A 34 -25.69 20.99 8.92
C ARG A 34 -25.60 22.15 7.91
N VAL A 35 -26.07 21.94 6.73
CA VAL A 35 -25.79 22.52 5.41
C VAL A 35 -26.35 23.94 5.15
N GLU A 36 -26.66 24.73 6.14
CA GLU A 36 -26.78 26.19 5.90
C GLU A 36 -25.39 26.90 5.84
N GLU A 37 -24.29 26.18 6.17
CA GLU A 37 -22.90 26.68 6.24
C GLU A 37 -21.93 25.93 5.31
N LEU A 38 -22.40 25.13 4.34
CA LEU A 38 -21.57 24.26 3.49
C LEU A 38 -20.57 25.02 2.60
N GLU A 39 -20.94 26.18 2.13
CA GLU A 39 -20.08 27.00 1.27
C GLU A 39 -18.79 27.45 1.98
N GLU A 40 -18.82 27.59 3.31
CA GLU A 40 -17.70 28.06 4.11
C GLU A 40 -16.79 26.89 4.57
N TYR A 41 -17.33 25.65 4.65
CA TYR A 41 -16.63 24.48 5.20
C TYR A 41 -15.91 23.63 4.14
N ILE A 42 -16.42 23.58 2.90
CA ILE A 42 -15.93 22.68 1.83
C ILE A 42 -15.08 23.42 0.79
N GLY A 43 -15.00 24.76 0.86
CA GLY A 43 -14.23 25.53 -0.14
C GLY A 43 -14.69 25.23 -1.57
N VAL A 44 -15.93 25.50 -1.86
CA VAL A 44 -16.63 25.68 -3.18
C VAL A 44 -16.17 24.83 -4.41
N LYS A 45 -15.27 23.88 -4.33
CA LYS A 45 -14.79 23.14 -5.51
C LYS A 45 -15.25 21.70 -5.61
N ASP A 46 -15.54 21.02 -4.49
CA ASP A 46 -15.82 19.59 -4.52
C ASP A 46 -17.30 19.31 -4.20
N SER A 47 -17.90 18.43 -4.96
CA SER A 47 -19.28 18.03 -4.68
C SER A 47 -19.34 17.29 -3.33
N PRO A 48 -20.45 17.40 -2.56
CA PRO A 48 -20.63 16.64 -1.32
C PRO A 48 -20.39 15.13 -1.50
N ILE A 49 -20.62 14.61 -2.70
CA ILE A 49 -20.40 13.21 -3.05
C ILE A 49 -18.90 12.89 -3.10
N GLU A 50 -18.09 13.75 -3.73
CA GLU A 50 -16.63 13.59 -3.79
C GLU A 50 -16.00 13.62 -2.39
N TYR A 51 -16.50 14.50 -1.52
CA TYR A 51 -16.06 14.56 -0.13
C TYR A 51 -16.35 13.26 0.66
N ILE A 52 -17.54 12.66 0.45
CA ILE A 52 -17.90 11.37 1.05
C ILE A 52 -17.07 10.24 0.43
N GLN A 53 -16.86 10.24 -0.88
CA GLN A 53 -16.04 9.25 -1.56
C GLN A 53 -14.60 9.28 -1.06
N ALA A 54 -13.99 10.46 -0.94
CA ALA A 54 -12.65 10.62 -0.37
C ALA A 54 -12.56 10.14 1.10
N ALA A 55 -13.65 10.24 1.87
CA ALA A 55 -13.71 9.73 3.24
C ALA A 55 -13.87 8.21 3.31
N LEU A 56 -14.53 7.61 2.31
CA LEU A 56 -14.79 6.16 2.27
C LEU A 56 -13.60 5.38 1.67
N ALA A 57 -12.87 5.97 0.73
CA ALA A 57 -11.77 5.29 0.03
C ALA A 57 -10.74 4.64 0.99
N PRO A 58 -10.23 5.33 2.03
CA PRO A 58 -9.31 4.70 2.99
C PRO A 58 -9.91 3.52 3.75
N LEU A 59 -11.22 3.57 4.06
CA LEU A 59 -11.90 2.48 4.77
C LEU A 59 -12.09 1.26 3.88
N ILE A 60 -12.41 1.47 2.61
CA ILE A 60 -12.52 0.38 1.63
C ILE A 60 -11.17 -0.30 1.49
N GLY A 61 -10.07 0.47 1.33
CA GLY A 61 -8.72 -0.07 1.30
C GLY A 61 -8.38 -0.90 2.53
N GLN A 62 -8.68 -0.37 3.72
CA GLN A 62 -8.45 -1.09 4.98
C GLN A 62 -9.25 -2.39 5.08
N VAL A 63 -10.50 -2.42 4.63
CA VAL A 63 -11.33 -3.65 4.60
C VAL A 63 -10.73 -4.66 3.62
N SER A 64 -10.25 -4.20 2.45
CA SER A 64 -9.56 -5.05 1.48
C SER A 64 -8.30 -5.68 2.08
N ASP A 65 -7.44 -4.89 2.73
CA ASP A 65 -6.24 -5.39 3.40
C ASP A 65 -6.57 -6.49 4.41
N PHE A 66 -7.70 -6.36 5.14
CA PHE A 66 -8.14 -7.40 6.08
C PHE A 66 -8.59 -8.67 5.40
N GLN A 67 -9.31 -8.57 4.27
CA GLN A 67 -9.74 -9.75 3.52
C GLN A 67 -8.51 -10.49 2.99
N ASP A 68 -7.58 -9.78 2.37
CA ASP A 68 -6.35 -10.36 1.82
C ASP A 68 -5.49 -10.99 2.91
N TYR A 69 -5.31 -10.32 4.05
CA TYR A 69 -4.63 -10.91 5.19
C TYR A 69 -5.36 -12.14 5.75
N GLY A 70 -6.69 -12.11 5.82
CA GLY A 70 -7.49 -13.27 6.21
C GLY A 70 -7.32 -14.45 5.28
N GLU A 71 -7.22 -14.22 3.97
CA GLU A 71 -6.91 -15.25 2.96
C GLU A 71 -5.48 -15.78 3.13
N THR A 72 -4.51 -14.90 3.42
CA THR A 72 -3.12 -15.26 3.72
C THR A 72 -3.02 -16.21 4.91
N VAL A 73 -3.58 -15.82 6.06
CA VAL A 73 -3.50 -16.62 7.31
C VAL A 73 -4.23 -17.96 7.20
N THR A 74 -5.29 -18.02 6.38
CA THR A 74 -6.06 -19.25 6.18
C THR A 74 -5.55 -20.11 5.02
N SER A 75 -4.45 -19.70 4.37
CA SER A 75 -3.90 -20.34 3.16
C SER A 75 -4.96 -20.54 2.06
N ARG A 76 -5.86 -19.56 1.93
CA ARG A 76 -6.93 -19.57 0.92
C ARG A 76 -6.62 -18.72 -0.30
N MET A 77 -5.62 -17.83 -0.19
CA MET A 77 -5.17 -17.07 -1.36
C MET A 77 -4.59 -18.05 -2.37
N THR A 78 -5.11 -18.01 -3.58
CA THR A 78 -4.66 -18.80 -4.72
C THR A 78 -4.36 -17.87 -5.86
N LEU A 79 -3.37 -18.22 -6.68
CA LEU A 79 -3.02 -17.47 -7.87
C LEU A 79 -3.89 -17.90 -9.07
N ASN A 80 -4.27 -16.93 -9.87
CA ASN A 80 -4.81 -17.15 -11.21
C ASN A 80 -3.71 -16.79 -12.21
N LEU A 81 -2.83 -17.75 -12.52
CA LEU A 81 -1.69 -17.53 -13.40
C LEU A 81 -2.14 -17.33 -14.84
N GLU A 82 -1.62 -16.27 -15.46
CA GLU A 82 -1.88 -15.86 -16.84
C GLU A 82 -0.58 -15.38 -17.49
N GLU A 83 -0.56 -15.28 -18.82
CA GLU A 83 0.50 -14.57 -19.54
C GLU A 83 0.39 -13.07 -19.28
N VAL A 84 1.37 -12.48 -18.58
CA VAL A 84 1.38 -11.07 -18.19
C VAL A 84 2.39 -10.30 -19.02
N ASP A 85 1.90 -9.30 -19.74
CA ASP A 85 2.71 -8.21 -20.28
C ASP A 85 3.00 -7.20 -19.15
N VAL A 86 4.24 -7.21 -18.67
CA VAL A 86 4.67 -6.38 -17.53
C VAL A 86 4.52 -4.89 -17.85
N TYR A 87 4.77 -4.46 -19.09
CA TYR A 87 4.60 -3.05 -19.46
C TYR A 87 3.14 -2.61 -19.39
N ALA A 88 2.21 -3.43 -19.90
CA ALA A 88 0.79 -3.10 -19.85
C ALA A 88 0.26 -3.06 -18.40
N MET A 89 0.77 -3.93 -17.54
CA MET A 89 0.47 -3.91 -16.11
C MET A 89 1.00 -2.64 -15.46
N LEU A 90 2.27 -2.27 -15.73
CA LEU A 90 2.92 -1.08 -15.17
C LEU A 90 2.21 0.22 -15.59
N ASP A 91 1.79 0.36 -16.85
CA ASP A 91 1.04 1.55 -17.32
C ASP A 91 -0.20 1.80 -16.45
N SER A 92 -0.92 0.73 -16.10
CA SER A 92 -2.07 0.80 -15.19
C SER A 92 -1.67 1.20 -13.76
N VAL A 93 -0.59 0.64 -13.25
CA VAL A 93 -0.06 0.94 -11.90
C VAL A 93 0.39 2.39 -11.82
N MET A 94 1.16 2.87 -12.80
CA MET A 94 1.67 4.24 -12.83
C MET A 94 0.54 5.26 -12.93
N THR A 95 -0.51 4.98 -13.69
CA THR A 95 -1.73 5.82 -13.72
C THR A 95 -2.34 5.99 -12.32
N ILE A 96 -2.41 4.91 -11.53
CA ILE A 96 -2.92 4.99 -10.16
C ILE A 96 -1.94 5.73 -9.25
N ALA A 97 -0.64 5.50 -9.40
CA ALA A 97 0.40 6.16 -8.63
C ALA A 97 0.41 7.68 -8.83
N ASP A 98 0.24 8.14 -10.06
CA ASP A 98 0.08 9.57 -10.39
C ASP A 98 -1.13 10.19 -9.67
N GLN A 99 -2.28 9.51 -9.69
CA GLN A 99 -3.48 9.97 -8.98
C GLN A 99 -3.27 10.09 -7.46
N LEU A 100 -2.49 9.17 -6.86
CA LEU A 100 -2.14 9.24 -5.44
C LEU A 100 -1.27 10.46 -5.13
N LEU A 101 -0.43 10.88 -6.08
CA LEU A 101 0.47 12.01 -5.93
C LEU A 101 -0.17 13.36 -6.24
N GLU A 102 -1.31 13.43 -6.94
CA GLU A 102 -2.02 14.69 -7.23
C GLU A 102 -2.29 15.53 -5.98
N GLN A 103 -2.48 14.89 -4.83
CA GLN A 103 -2.72 15.56 -3.55
C GLN A 103 -1.43 15.86 -2.75
N LYS A 104 -0.26 15.44 -3.27
CA LYS A 104 1.05 15.62 -2.61
C LYS A 104 1.94 16.59 -3.39
N SER A 105 2.05 17.82 -2.93
CA SER A 105 2.98 18.78 -3.51
C SER A 105 4.43 18.48 -3.07
N GLY A 106 5.34 18.39 -4.04
CA GLY A 106 6.79 18.26 -3.76
C GLY A 106 7.31 16.83 -3.74
N VAL A 107 6.54 15.85 -4.16
CA VAL A 107 6.98 14.48 -4.47
C VAL A 107 6.85 14.26 -5.98
N THR A 108 7.89 13.71 -6.59
CA THR A 108 7.92 13.36 -8.03
C THR A 108 7.99 11.85 -8.18
N LEU A 109 7.20 11.30 -9.10
CA LEU A 109 7.27 9.89 -9.51
C LEU A 109 8.21 9.76 -10.69
N GLU A 110 9.09 8.77 -10.63
CA GLU A 110 10.06 8.45 -11.68
C GLU A 110 9.96 6.97 -12.04
N GLU A 111 10.24 6.66 -13.30
CA GLU A 111 10.24 5.30 -13.84
C GLU A 111 11.62 4.96 -14.40
N GLU A 112 12.14 3.80 -13.99
CA GLU A 112 13.38 3.21 -14.48
C GLU A 112 13.07 1.78 -14.93
N ILE A 113 12.61 1.58 -16.17
CA ILE A 113 12.12 0.28 -16.65
C ILE A 113 13.08 -0.24 -17.73
N ALA A 114 13.48 -1.50 -17.62
CA ALA A 114 14.33 -2.16 -18.62
C ALA A 114 13.66 -2.10 -20.02
N GLU A 115 14.48 -1.93 -21.08
CA GLU A 115 13.99 -1.79 -22.45
C GLU A 115 13.32 -3.07 -23.00
N GLU A 116 13.71 -4.25 -22.52
CA GLU A 116 13.18 -5.54 -22.93
C GLU A 116 12.80 -6.38 -21.72
N LEU A 117 11.49 -6.57 -21.47
CA LEU A 117 10.95 -7.48 -20.48
C LEU A 117 10.16 -8.59 -21.18
N PRO A 118 10.34 -9.86 -20.78
CA PRO A 118 9.56 -10.97 -21.31
C PRO A 118 8.11 -10.94 -20.81
N ILE A 119 7.24 -11.66 -21.51
CA ILE A 119 5.95 -12.08 -20.95
C ILE A 119 6.25 -13.14 -19.89
N ILE A 120 5.63 -13.03 -18.73
CA ILE A 120 5.79 -13.98 -17.62
C ILE A 120 4.47 -14.65 -17.27
N GLU A 121 4.54 -15.82 -16.64
CA GLU A 121 3.37 -16.50 -16.09
C GLU A 121 3.17 -16.05 -14.64
N ALA A 122 2.16 -15.23 -14.37
CA ALA A 122 1.90 -14.64 -13.06
C ALA A 122 0.40 -14.33 -12.88
N ASP A 123 0.00 -13.95 -11.67
CA ASP A 123 -1.32 -13.39 -11.42
C ASP A 123 -1.25 -11.85 -11.54
N PRO A 124 -1.80 -11.26 -12.62
CA PRO A 124 -1.65 -9.82 -12.87
C PRO A 124 -2.33 -8.96 -11.80
N LEU A 125 -3.42 -9.44 -11.22
CA LEU A 125 -4.13 -8.71 -10.16
C LEU A 125 -3.29 -8.68 -8.88
N ARG A 126 -2.70 -9.81 -8.50
CA ARG A 126 -1.87 -9.92 -7.30
C ARG A 126 -0.54 -9.18 -7.45
N LEU A 127 0.10 -9.23 -8.62
CA LEU A 127 1.30 -8.43 -8.89
C LEU A 127 1.02 -6.92 -8.83
N THR A 128 -0.08 -6.49 -9.48
CA THR A 128 -0.54 -5.10 -9.38
C THR A 128 -0.75 -4.69 -7.93
N GLN A 129 -1.39 -5.54 -7.13
CA GLN A 129 -1.63 -5.30 -5.71
C GLN A 129 -0.32 -5.19 -4.91
N ALA A 130 0.64 -6.08 -5.15
CA ALA A 130 1.94 -6.03 -4.48
C ALA A 130 2.66 -4.71 -4.78
N LEU A 131 2.75 -4.32 -6.05
CA LEU A 131 3.41 -3.09 -6.47
C LEU A 131 2.71 -1.84 -5.93
N LEU A 132 1.38 -1.79 -5.98
CA LEU A 132 0.60 -0.69 -5.40
C LEU A 132 0.78 -0.59 -3.88
N ASN A 133 0.89 -1.69 -3.14
CA ASN A 133 1.17 -1.66 -1.72
C ASN A 133 2.53 -1.01 -1.40
N LEU A 134 3.57 -1.31 -2.20
CA LEU A 134 4.87 -0.66 -2.07
C LEU A 134 4.79 0.84 -2.41
N ILE A 135 4.12 1.20 -3.51
CA ILE A 135 3.93 2.60 -3.92
C ILE A 135 3.13 3.39 -2.88
N HIS A 136 2.05 2.82 -2.34
CA HIS A 136 1.27 3.44 -1.26
C HIS A 136 2.14 3.75 -0.04
N ASN A 137 3.03 2.83 0.34
CA ASN A 137 3.98 3.05 1.43
C ASN A 137 4.95 4.18 1.09
N ALA A 138 5.54 4.18 -0.10
CA ALA A 138 6.44 5.23 -0.56
C ALA A 138 5.75 6.61 -0.54
N VAL A 139 4.53 6.72 -1.11
CA VAL A 139 3.74 7.96 -1.09
C VAL A 139 3.44 8.41 0.33
N LYS A 140 3.11 7.49 1.22
CA LYS A 140 2.73 7.75 2.60
C LYS A 140 3.88 8.33 3.42
N PHE A 141 5.10 7.83 3.23
CA PHE A 141 6.27 8.17 4.04
C PHE A 141 7.23 9.15 3.39
N THR A 142 6.97 9.59 2.17
CA THR A 142 7.73 10.64 1.48
C THR A 142 6.95 11.93 1.48
N ASP A 143 7.40 12.93 2.23
CA ASP A 143 6.75 14.24 2.25
C ASP A 143 7.27 15.16 1.14
N LYS A 144 8.53 14.98 0.72
CA LYS A 144 9.19 15.69 -0.39
C LYS A 144 10.28 14.82 -1.00
N GLY A 145 10.54 14.98 -2.31
CA GLY A 145 11.59 14.28 -3.01
C GLY A 145 11.04 13.38 -4.10
N PHE A 146 11.54 12.15 -4.17
CA PHE A 146 11.29 11.25 -5.30
C PHE A 146 10.76 9.90 -4.82
N ILE A 147 9.91 9.32 -5.66
CA ILE A 147 9.53 7.90 -5.61
C ILE A 147 9.90 7.34 -6.98
N THR A 148 10.73 6.31 -7.01
CA THR A 148 11.17 5.66 -8.25
C THR A 148 10.62 4.24 -8.28
N VAL A 149 9.94 3.88 -9.37
CA VAL A 149 9.60 2.50 -9.71
C VAL A 149 10.65 1.99 -10.68
N HIS A 150 11.45 1.03 -10.24
CA HIS A 150 12.52 0.44 -11.04
C HIS A 150 12.20 -1.03 -11.32
N ILE A 151 12.30 -1.43 -12.60
CA ILE A 151 12.06 -2.81 -13.05
C ILE A 151 13.24 -3.25 -13.91
N GLU A 152 13.86 -4.35 -13.53
CA GLU A 152 15.03 -4.90 -14.21
C GLU A 152 14.84 -6.38 -14.52
N LEU A 153 15.34 -6.79 -15.69
CA LEU A 153 15.43 -8.19 -16.09
C LEU A 153 16.70 -8.81 -15.53
N GLU A 154 16.58 -9.75 -14.64
CA GLU A 154 17.67 -10.59 -14.15
C GLU A 154 17.71 -11.92 -14.91
N PRO A 155 18.78 -12.74 -14.78
CA PRO A 155 18.92 -13.99 -15.54
C PRO A 155 17.79 -15.00 -15.36
N GLU A 156 17.15 -15.05 -14.19
CA GLU A 156 16.12 -16.04 -13.82
C GLU A 156 14.84 -15.38 -13.31
N ASN A 157 14.83 -14.04 -13.14
CA ASN A 157 13.73 -13.31 -12.52
C ASN A 157 13.49 -11.95 -13.20
N ILE A 158 12.35 -11.35 -12.93
CA ILE A 158 12.15 -9.91 -13.04
C ILE A 158 12.23 -9.33 -11.64
N LEU A 159 13.11 -8.33 -11.44
CA LEU A 159 13.22 -7.54 -10.23
C LEU A 159 12.28 -6.34 -10.31
N PHE A 160 11.52 -6.14 -9.25
CA PHE A 160 10.70 -4.95 -9.01
C PHE A 160 11.23 -4.22 -7.78
N GLU A 161 11.54 -2.94 -7.91
CA GLU A 161 11.95 -2.06 -6.81
C GLU A 161 11.03 -0.85 -6.75
N VAL A 162 10.61 -0.48 -5.55
CA VAL A 162 10.04 0.83 -5.26
C VAL A 162 10.94 1.53 -4.26
N ARG A 163 11.61 2.58 -4.73
CA ARG A 163 12.54 3.39 -3.95
C ARG A 163 11.90 4.73 -3.60
N ASP A 164 12.04 5.15 -2.36
CA ASP A 164 11.59 6.44 -1.86
C ASP A 164 12.71 7.23 -1.17
N THR A 165 12.59 8.54 -1.14
CA THR A 165 13.47 9.45 -0.40
C THR A 165 12.81 9.96 0.88
N GLY A 166 12.00 9.13 1.51
CA GLY A 166 11.22 9.46 2.69
C GLY A 166 12.00 9.41 3.99
N ILE A 167 11.29 9.14 5.08
CA ILE A 167 11.88 9.16 6.43
C ILE A 167 12.88 8.03 6.69
N GLY A 168 12.86 6.95 5.90
CA GLY A 168 13.65 5.75 6.13
C GLY A 168 13.22 4.98 7.39
N ILE A 169 13.88 3.86 7.66
CA ILE A 169 13.55 2.93 8.73
C ILE A 169 14.78 2.70 9.61
N ALA A 170 14.64 2.92 10.90
CA ALA A 170 15.72 2.66 11.86
C ALA A 170 16.02 1.16 11.97
N GLU A 171 17.31 0.81 12.11
CA GLU A 171 17.78 -0.58 12.15
C GLU A 171 17.06 -1.42 13.23
N GLU A 172 16.73 -0.82 14.36
CA GLU A 172 15.97 -1.46 15.44
C GLU A 172 14.56 -1.92 15.05
N ASN A 173 14.01 -1.38 13.95
CA ASN A 173 12.69 -1.73 13.43
C ASN A 173 12.74 -2.70 12.24
N HIS A 174 13.93 -3.06 11.73
CA HIS A 174 14.06 -3.89 10.53
C HIS A 174 13.38 -5.26 10.68
N GLU A 175 13.46 -5.89 11.85
CA GLU A 175 12.79 -7.17 12.11
C GLU A 175 11.25 -7.07 12.13
N LEU A 176 10.70 -5.85 12.24
CA LEU A 176 9.26 -5.62 12.36
C LEU A 176 8.60 -5.27 11.02
N VAL A 177 9.38 -4.93 9.99
CA VAL A 177 8.88 -4.35 8.73
C VAL A 177 7.85 -5.23 8.03
N PHE A 178 8.07 -6.54 7.94
CA PHE A 178 7.16 -7.51 7.34
C PHE A 178 6.23 -8.20 8.36
N GLN A 179 6.35 -7.86 9.65
CA GLN A 179 5.43 -8.42 10.65
C GLN A 179 4.05 -7.77 10.54
N PRO A 180 2.98 -8.55 10.55
CA PRO A 180 1.63 -8.02 10.46
C PRO A 180 1.29 -7.14 11.67
N PHE A 181 0.50 -6.10 11.45
CA PHE A 181 0.05 -5.13 12.47
C PHE A 181 1.15 -4.29 13.11
N GLN A 182 2.35 -4.29 12.55
CA GLN A 182 3.41 -3.40 13.00
C GLN A 182 3.37 -2.08 12.22
N THR A 183 3.53 -1.00 12.96
CA THR A 183 3.67 0.34 12.41
C THR A 183 4.85 1.01 13.10
N ILE A 184 5.79 1.49 12.30
CA ILE A 184 7.09 1.97 12.79
C ILE A 184 7.01 3.41 13.33
N LEU A 185 5.90 4.13 13.08
CA LEU A 185 5.73 5.49 13.56
C LEU A 185 5.57 5.52 15.08
N ALA A 186 6.35 6.38 15.72
CA ALA A 186 6.33 6.55 17.18
C ALA A 186 5.03 7.21 17.69
N ASP A 187 4.42 8.08 16.88
CA ASP A 187 3.15 8.73 17.19
C ASP A 187 1.98 7.83 16.77
N LYS A 188 1.23 7.37 17.76
CA LYS A 188 0.06 6.50 17.56
C LYS A 188 -1.16 7.22 16.98
N ASP A 189 -1.14 8.54 16.96
CA ASP A 189 -2.20 9.38 16.41
C ASP A 189 -1.82 9.94 15.03
N ASP A 190 -0.67 9.55 14.46
CA ASP A 190 -0.26 9.96 13.11
C ASP A 190 -1.29 9.49 12.08
N PRO A 191 -1.86 10.42 11.28
CA PRO A 191 -2.87 10.09 10.27
C PRO A 191 -2.36 9.14 9.19
N ARG A 192 -1.04 8.99 9.07
CA ARG A 192 -0.41 8.02 8.15
C ARG A 192 -0.46 6.58 8.67
N LEU A 193 -0.92 6.33 9.89
CA LEU A 193 -1.03 4.97 10.43
C LEU A 193 -2.08 4.17 9.65
N GLY A 194 -1.63 3.06 9.08
CA GLY A 194 -2.48 1.99 8.54
C GLY A 194 -2.44 0.78 9.48
N PHE A 195 -2.95 -0.35 9.00
CA PHE A 195 -2.96 -1.59 9.78
C PHE A 195 -1.61 -2.29 9.88
N GLY A 196 -0.61 -1.90 9.07
CA GLY A 196 0.65 -2.62 8.97
C GLY A 196 0.48 -4.00 8.35
N LEU A 197 -0.39 -4.13 7.36
CA LEU A 197 -0.67 -5.39 6.64
C LEU A 197 -0.09 -5.39 5.23
N GLY A 198 0.07 -4.23 4.59
CA GLY A 198 0.44 -4.13 3.18
C GLY A 198 1.72 -4.88 2.83
N LEU A 199 2.80 -4.73 3.63
CA LEU A 199 4.06 -5.43 3.37
C LEU A 199 3.96 -6.95 3.63
N LYS A 200 3.16 -7.39 4.59
CA LYS A 200 2.89 -8.81 4.80
C LYS A 200 2.11 -9.44 3.65
N ILE A 201 1.20 -8.67 3.03
CA ILE A 201 0.47 -9.08 1.83
C ILE A 201 1.43 -9.16 0.64
N VAL A 202 2.35 -8.20 0.48
CA VAL A 202 3.41 -8.25 -0.55
C VAL A 202 4.23 -9.51 -0.41
N GLU A 203 4.80 -9.77 0.77
CA GLU A 203 5.60 -10.97 1.05
C GLU A 203 4.83 -12.24 0.66
N HIS A 204 3.56 -12.36 1.07
CA HIS A 204 2.76 -13.54 0.76
C HIS A 204 2.44 -13.71 -0.73
N ILE A 205 2.13 -12.62 -1.44
CA ILE A 205 1.91 -12.65 -2.89
C ILE A 205 3.19 -13.12 -3.61
N VAL A 206 4.33 -12.60 -3.21
CA VAL A 206 5.64 -12.93 -3.78
C VAL A 206 6.00 -14.38 -3.49
N ASP A 207 5.82 -14.84 -2.25
CA ASP A 207 6.02 -16.25 -1.86
C ASP A 207 5.16 -17.22 -2.69
N LEU A 208 3.90 -16.85 -2.97
CA LEU A 208 3.01 -17.66 -3.81
C LEU A 208 3.46 -17.74 -5.30
N HIS A 209 4.23 -16.76 -5.76
CA HIS A 209 4.86 -16.73 -7.09
C HIS A 209 6.27 -17.34 -7.09
N ASP A 210 6.69 -18.01 -6.00
CA ASP A 210 8.04 -18.55 -5.82
C ASP A 210 9.16 -17.50 -5.93
N GLY A 211 8.85 -16.24 -5.63
CA GLY A 211 9.77 -15.10 -5.62
C GLY A 211 10.38 -14.82 -4.24
N GLU A 212 11.17 -13.77 -4.16
CA GLU A 212 11.77 -13.28 -2.92
C GLU A 212 11.42 -11.81 -2.71
N SER A 213 11.24 -11.38 -1.45
CA SER A 213 11.02 -9.97 -1.09
C SER A 213 11.94 -9.51 0.03
N TRP A 214 12.49 -8.29 -0.08
CA TRP A 214 13.36 -7.69 0.93
C TRP A 214 13.28 -6.16 0.86
N PHE A 215 14.04 -5.50 1.73
CA PHE A 215 14.17 -4.04 1.69
C PHE A 215 15.57 -3.62 2.14
N GLU A 216 15.92 -2.39 1.75
CA GLU A 216 17.07 -1.64 2.23
C GLU A 216 16.59 -0.26 2.69
N SER A 217 17.08 0.24 3.81
CA SER A 217 16.63 1.52 4.32
C SER A 217 17.64 2.16 5.25
N GLU A 218 17.72 3.50 5.20
CA GLU A 218 18.53 4.32 6.09
C GLU A 218 17.71 5.51 6.61
N PRO A 219 17.66 5.74 7.94
CA PRO A 219 16.93 6.86 8.52
C PRO A 219 17.32 8.20 7.93
N GLY A 220 16.34 8.96 7.45
CA GLY A 220 16.51 10.29 6.85
C GLY A 220 17.05 10.29 5.41
N VAL A 221 17.32 9.12 4.84
CA VAL A 221 17.70 8.95 3.42
C VAL A 221 16.54 8.43 2.61
N GLY A 222 15.85 7.37 3.08
CA GLY A 222 14.73 6.74 2.42
C GLY A 222 14.75 5.23 2.52
N SER A 223 13.91 4.57 1.70
CA SER A 223 13.82 3.12 1.65
C SER A 223 13.72 2.63 0.21
N SER A 224 14.25 1.44 -0.03
CA SER A 224 14.02 0.65 -1.24
C SER A 224 13.39 -0.68 -0.84
N PHE A 225 12.23 -0.97 -1.39
CA PHE A 225 11.55 -2.26 -1.23
C PHE A 225 11.62 -3.02 -2.54
N PHE A 226 11.98 -4.28 -2.45
CA PHE A 226 12.24 -5.14 -3.59
C PHE A 226 11.38 -6.39 -3.54
N PHE A 227 11.02 -6.89 -4.72
CA PHE A 227 10.61 -8.28 -4.88
C PHE A 227 11.00 -8.80 -6.26
N THR A 228 11.15 -10.12 -6.36
CA THR A 228 11.41 -10.81 -7.64
C THR A 228 10.26 -11.73 -8.00
N ILE A 229 10.07 -11.93 -9.31
CA ILE A 229 9.17 -12.93 -9.88
C ILE A 229 9.97 -13.79 -10.86
N PRO A 230 10.00 -15.12 -10.71
CA PRO A 230 10.65 -16.04 -11.64
C PRO A 230 10.11 -15.93 -13.06
N LEU A 231 10.99 -16.24 -14.06
CA LEU A 231 10.67 -16.22 -15.48
C LEU A 231 9.94 -17.47 -15.94
#